data_54f4da783f2a25f55abb051fd5abf57d
#
_entry.id   54f4da783f2a25f55abb051fd5abf57d
#
_cell.length_a   1.000
_cell.length_b   1.000
_cell.length_c   1.000
_cell.angle_alpha   90.00
_cell.angle_beta   90.00
_cell.angle_gamma   90.00
#
_symmetry.space_group_name_H-M   'P 1'
#
loop_
_entity.id
_entity.type
_entity.pdbx_description
1 polymer ?
#
loop_
_entity_poly.entity_id
_entity_poly.type
_entity_poly.pdbx_seq_one_letter_code
_entity_poly.pdbx_strand_id
1 'polypeptide(L)'
;MSKCKIHIQKLGFFMPFIVFAFFGIQSTNAQTTAGNAVYNFLELPYSAKATALGGLNISSMGKDLGLAMYNPSLLLPNMDNEIQVSVKPFFAGIQQYDVSGVSQWDRKKITLGWGIHFMDYGNIPMTDLAGNELGTMHPNDYAVQFSAASNYIENFRIGSTFKLIHSNYGMYQSTGLALDIALKYLAPTNLSQASILVRNIGTQITTNGSKQELPFDIILGWSKKLAAAPLQFSITADRLSVWNNLYYDANFALAQGESAPGHLQNLFNHLIIASEVYIGKQVDVDFGYNFMRRYDLNVQNQVNGMNGFSAGIGLRHANMHIQYGTAFFQSNSYHHFSITYQFKK
;
A
#
# COMPACT_ATOMS: atom_id res chain seq x y z
N MET A 1 -21.83 22.96 43.49
CA MET A 1 -21.24 21.62 43.63
C MET A 1 -22.04 20.63 42.78
N SER A 2 -21.68 20.43 41.57
CA SER A 2 -22.35 19.48 40.65
C SER A 2 -21.39 18.32 40.37
N LYS A 3 -21.79 17.10 40.74
CA LYS A 3 -20.98 15.87 40.66
C LYS A 3 -20.93 15.38 39.21
N CYS A 4 -19.76 15.42 38.64
CA CYS A 4 -19.44 14.73 37.39
C CYS A 4 -19.41 13.22 37.65
N LYS A 5 -20.43 12.47 37.20
CA LYS A 5 -20.44 11.02 37.19
C LYS A 5 -19.84 10.55 35.88
N ILE A 6 -18.57 10.13 35.92
CA ILE A 6 -17.89 9.45 34.82
C ILE A 6 -18.47 8.03 34.72
N HIS A 7 -19.10 7.72 33.58
CA HIS A 7 -19.58 6.38 33.24
C HIS A 7 -18.43 5.48 32.79
N ILE A 8 -17.78 4.81 33.73
CA ILE A 8 -16.77 3.77 33.50
C ILE A 8 -17.50 2.42 33.48
N GLN A 9 -18.18 2.07 32.40
CA GLN A 9 -18.84 0.76 32.33
C GLN A 9 -18.88 0.09 30.95
N LYS A 10 -18.01 0.47 30.02
CA LYS A 10 -17.86 -0.27 28.72
C LYS A 10 -16.42 -0.61 28.32
N LEU A 11 -15.48 -0.53 29.23
CA LEU A 11 -14.06 -0.80 28.94
C LEU A 11 -13.61 -2.25 29.25
N GLY A 12 -14.48 -3.09 29.81
CA GLY A 12 -14.09 -4.39 30.39
C GLY A 12 -14.01 -5.56 29.42
N PHE A 13 -14.52 -5.45 28.20
CA PHE A 13 -14.67 -6.66 27.34
C PHE A 13 -13.72 -6.76 26.13
N PHE A 14 -13.01 -5.68 25.80
CA PHE A 14 -12.08 -5.68 24.64
C PHE A 14 -10.59 -5.76 25.00
N MET A 15 -10.24 -5.52 26.26
CA MET A 15 -8.84 -5.52 26.70
C MET A 15 -8.18 -6.92 26.78
N PRO A 16 -8.89 -8.03 27.11
CA PRO A 16 -8.26 -9.35 27.14
C PRO A 16 -7.91 -9.91 25.76
N PHE A 17 -8.56 -9.45 24.68
CA PHE A 17 -8.28 -9.98 23.33
C PHE A 17 -7.00 -9.41 22.71
N ILE A 18 -6.61 -8.19 23.08
CA ILE A 18 -5.37 -7.56 22.60
C ILE A 18 -4.14 -8.11 23.32
N VAL A 19 -4.26 -8.46 24.60
CA VAL A 19 -3.16 -9.02 25.39
C VAL A 19 -2.83 -10.46 24.98
N PHE A 20 -3.83 -11.25 24.51
CA PHE A 20 -3.60 -12.63 24.09
C PHE A 20 -2.93 -12.75 22.71
N ALA A 21 -3.02 -11.72 21.85
CA ALA A 21 -2.37 -11.71 20.55
C ALA A 21 -0.84 -11.46 20.63
N PHE A 22 -0.34 -10.93 21.75
CA PHE A 22 1.10 -10.63 21.92
C PHE A 22 1.92 -11.78 22.51
N PHE A 23 1.31 -12.79 23.09
CA PHE A 23 2.04 -13.89 23.76
C PHE A 23 2.36 -15.10 22.85
N GLY A 24 1.97 -15.07 21.58
CA GLY A 24 2.19 -16.18 20.64
C GLY A 24 3.27 -15.93 19.56
N ILE A 25 3.97 -14.79 19.58
CA ILE A 25 5.04 -14.53 18.60
C ILE A 25 6.31 -15.25 19.10
N GLN A 26 6.40 -16.53 18.82
CA GLN A 26 7.71 -17.19 18.79
C GLN A 26 8.47 -16.56 17.62
N SER A 27 9.58 -15.91 17.91
CA SER A 27 10.55 -15.43 16.93
C SER A 27 11.12 -16.63 16.18
N THR A 28 10.42 -17.08 15.15
CA THR A 28 11.07 -17.79 14.08
C THR A 28 11.92 -16.77 13.36
N ASN A 29 13.24 -17.02 13.30
CA ASN A 29 14.15 -16.26 12.44
C ASN A 29 13.79 -16.58 10.98
N ALA A 30 12.67 -16.08 10.50
CA ALA A 30 12.32 -16.06 9.09
C ALA A 30 13.12 -14.89 8.47
N GLN A 31 14.33 -15.18 8.02
CA GLN A 31 15.00 -14.31 7.06
C GLN A 31 14.19 -14.42 5.76
N THR A 32 13.23 -13.53 5.57
CA THR A 32 12.62 -13.33 4.26
C THR A 32 13.62 -12.62 3.38
N THR A 33 14.46 -13.38 2.71
CA THR A 33 15.21 -12.90 1.56
C THR A 33 14.23 -12.43 0.50
N ALA A 34 14.55 -11.35 -0.20
CA ALA A 34 13.76 -10.88 -1.34
C ALA A 34 13.42 -12.04 -2.28
N GLY A 35 12.14 -12.22 -2.61
CA GLY A 35 11.67 -13.36 -3.43
C GLY A 35 11.09 -14.54 -2.66
N ASN A 36 11.12 -14.57 -1.32
CA ASN A 36 10.55 -15.65 -0.53
C ASN A 36 9.08 -15.46 -0.14
N ALA A 37 8.52 -14.26 -0.39
CA ALA A 37 7.10 -14.01 -0.15
C ALA A 37 6.28 -14.32 -1.42
N VAL A 38 5.11 -14.91 -1.23
CA VAL A 38 4.10 -15.08 -2.28
C VAL A 38 3.18 -13.87 -2.32
N TYR A 39 2.51 -13.63 -3.44
CA TYR A 39 1.58 -12.52 -3.63
C TYR A 39 2.22 -11.12 -3.56
N ASN A 40 3.43 -10.96 -4.06
CA ASN A 40 4.14 -9.67 -4.07
C ASN A 40 3.39 -8.55 -4.82
N PHE A 41 2.42 -8.89 -5.68
CA PHE A 41 1.55 -7.92 -6.34
C PHE A 41 0.74 -7.06 -5.34
N LEU A 42 0.52 -7.55 -4.11
CA LEU A 42 -0.13 -6.79 -3.01
C LEU A 42 0.68 -5.57 -2.55
N GLU A 43 1.96 -5.49 -2.91
CA GLU A 43 2.82 -4.34 -2.60
C GLU A 43 2.73 -3.23 -3.66
N LEU A 44 2.12 -3.51 -4.83
CA LEU A 44 1.98 -2.54 -5.90
C LEU A 44 0.97 -1.44 -5.53
N PRO A 45 1.19 -0.19 -6.00
CA PRO A 45 0.25 0.90 -5.77
C PRO A 45 -1.12 0.64 -6.40
N TYR A 46 -2.22 0.89 -5.66
CA TYR A 46 -3.61 0.72 -6.11
C TYR A 46 -4.17 1.95 -6.84
N SER A 47 -3.44 3.05 -6.90
CA SER A 47 -3.90 4.27 -7.56
C SER A 47 -2.76 5.11 -8.13
N ALA A 48 -3.11 5.98 -9.08
CA ALA A 48 -2.18 6.94 -9.65
C ALA A 48 -1.57 7.86 -8.57
N LYS A 49 -2.36 8.27 -7.58
CA LYS A 49 -1.87 9.08 -6.46
C LYS A 49 -0.86 8.33 -5.59
N ALA A 50 -1.12 7.06 -5.27
CA ALA A 50 -0.15 6.25 -4.54
C ALA A 50 1.18 6.15 -5.31
N THR A 51 1.12 5.94 -6.63
CA THR A 51 2.31 5.93 -7.50
C THR A 51 3.06 7.26 -7.45
N ALA A 52 2.34 8.39 -7.55
CA ALA A 52 2.92 9.72 -7.52
C ALA A 52 3.61 10.07 -6.19
N LEU A 53 3.08 9.56 -5.08
CA LEU A 53 3.61 9.76 -3.73
C LEU A 53 4.73 8.78 -3.34
N GLY A 54 5.44 8.17 -4.30
CA GLY A 54 6.57 7.28 -4.04
C GLY A 54 6.22 5.79 -4.01
N GLY A 55 4.98 5.43 -4.32
CA GLY A 55 4.46 4.05 -4.33
C GLY A 55 3.59 3.71 -3.11
N LEU A 56 3.82 4.37 -1.99
CA LEU A 56 3.08 4.13 -0.75
C LEU A 56 2.95 5.41 0.08
N ASN A 57 1.72 5.72 0.52
CA ASN A 57 1.46 6.77 1.50
C ASN A 57 0.25 6.37 2.34
N ILE A 58 0.44 6.22 3.65
CA ILE A 58 -0.61 5.78 4.59
C ILE A 58 -1.13 6.90 5.47
N SER A 59 -0.66 8.13 5.29
CA SER A 59 -0.99 9.26 6.15
C SER A 59 -1.40 10.53 5.41
N SER A 60 -1.60 10.48 4.08
CA SER A 60 -2.12 11.65 3.33
C SER A 60 -3.44 12.12 3.92
N MET A 61 -3.57 13.45 4.10
CA MET A 61 -4.73 14.08 4.74
C MET A 61 -5.85 14.39 3.73
N GLY A 62 -5.60 14.13 2.46
CA GLY A 62 -6.57 14.27 1.39
C GLY A 62 -7.62 13.17 1.39
N LYS A 63 -8.73 13.40 0.69
CA LYS A 63 -9.72 12.40 0.34
C LYS A 63 -9.22 11.68 -0.91
N ASP A 64 -8.84 10.40 -0.77
CA ASP A 64 -8.41 9.56 -1.89
C ASP A 64 -8.75 8.10 -1.62
N LEU A 65 -9.57 7.51 -2.50
CA LEU A 65 -10.06 6.15 -2.33
C LEU A 65 -8.96 5.11 -2.53
N GLY A 66 -8.04 5.33 -3.47
CA GLY A 66 -6.93 4.42 -3.70
C GLY A 66 -5.97 4.32 -2.51
N LEU A 67 -5.68 5.44 -1.84
CA LEU A 67 -4.90 5.43 -0.60
C LEU A 67 -5.67 4.76 0.54
N ALA A 68 -7.01 4.94 0.59
CA ALA A 68 -7.86 4.30 1.60
C ALA A 68 -7.98 2.79 1.42
N MET A 69 -7.82 2.27 0.19
CA MET A 69 -7.75 0.82 -0.04
C MET A 69 -6.44 0.21 0.48
N TYR A 70 -5.39 1.00 0.59
CA TYR A 70 -4.14 0.59 1.25
C TYR A 70 -4.24 0.66 2.78
N ASN A 71 -4.72 1.80 3.28
CA ASN A 71 -4.86 2.03 4.71
C ASN A 71 -6.35 2.24 5.05
N PRO A 72 -7.05 1.22 5.58
CA PRO A 72 -8.48 1.31 5.84
C PRO A 72 -8.86 2.41 6.85
N SER A 73 -7.95 2.88 7.69
CA SER A 73 -8.22 4.00 8.59
C SER A 73 -8.39 5.34 7.84
N LEU A 74 -8.02 5.43 6.57
CA LEU A 74 -8.25 6.58 5.69
C LEU A 74 -9.64 6.59 5.04
N LEU A 75 -10.42 5.50 5.12
CA LEU A 75 -11.82 5.50 4.69
C LEU A 75 -12.61 6.54 5.49
N LEU A 76 -13.22 7.50 4.83
CA LEU A 76 -13.94 8.62 5.45
C LEU A 76 -15.43 8.61 5.06
N PRO A 77 -16.34 9.07 5.94
CA PRO A 77 -17.77 9.14 5.62
C PRO A 77 -18.10 9.99 4.39
N ASN A 78 -17.29 11.01 4.08
CA ASN A 78 -17.49 11.86 2.92
C ASN A 78 -17.04 11.23 1.59
N MET A 79 -16.51 10.00 1.62
CA MET A 79 -16.25 9.16 0.44
C MET A 79 -17.48 8.32 0.04
N ASP A 80 -18.60 8.46 0.75
CA ASP A 80 -19.81 7.69 0.47
C ASP A 80 -20.22 7.75 -1.00
N ASN A 81 -20.59 6.59 -1.56
CA ASN A 81 -20.93 6.39 -2.97
C ASN A 81 -19.81 6.76 -3.96
N GLU A 82 -18.55 6.65 -3.58
CA GLU A 82 -17.43 6.73 -4.51
C GLU A 82 -17.11 5.37 -5.12
N ILE A 83 -16.80 5.40 -6.41
CA ILE A 83 -16.16 4.29 -7.14
C ILE A 83 -14.91 4.83 -7.81
N GLN A 84 -13.82 4.08 -7.71
CA GLN A 84 -12.56 4.35 -8.40
C GLN A 84 -12.20 3.18 -9.30
N VAL A 85 -11.70 3.50 -10.49
CA VAL A 85 -11.05 2.57 -11.43
C VAL A 85 -9.66 3.08 -11.70
N SER A 86 -8.68 2.17 -11.69
CA SER A 86 -7.29 2.48 -11.99
C SER A 86 -6.72 1.48 -12.97
N VAL A 87 -5.81 1.94 -13.83
CA VAL A 87 -5.10 1.11 -14.82
C VAL A 87 -3.64 1.52 -14.83
N LYS A 88 -2.76 0.53 -14.73
CA LYS A 88 -1.31 0.70 -14.77
C LYS A 88 -0.68 -0.30 -15.74
N PRO A 89 -0.38 0.14 -16.97
CA PRO A 89 0.38 -0.67 -17.89
C PRO A 89 1.84 -0.80 -17.46
N PHE A 90 2.38 -2.00 -17.56
CA PHE A 90 3.78 -2.31 -17.39
C PHE A 90 4.39 -2.69 -18.73
N PHE A 91 5.67 -3.14 -18.74
CA PHE A 91 6.32 -3.68 -19.93
C PHE A 91 5.78 -5.07 -20.28
N ALA A 92 6.10 -5.55 -21.47
CA ALA A 92 5.78 -6.90 -21.95
C ALA A 92 4.29 -7.30 -21.92
N GLY A 93 3.38 -6.32 -22.01
CA GLY A 93 1.94 -6.59 -22.00
C GLY A 93 1.34 -6.85 -20.62
N ILE A 94 2.14 -6.77 -19.55
CA ILE A 94 1.65 -6.90 -18.17
C ILE A 94 0.81 -5.67 -17.83
N GLN A 95 -0.35 -5.88 -17.18
CA GLN A 95 -1.26 -4.82 -16.79
C GLN A 95 -1.84 -5.05 -15.40
N GLN A 96 -2.00 -3.96 -14.66
CA GLN A 96 -2.68 -3.91 -13.38
C GLN A 96 -3.99 -3.16 -13.54
N TYR A 97 -5.04 -3.71 -12.95
CA TYR A 97 -6.37 -3.11 -12.89
C TYR A 97 -6.84 -3.10 -11.45
N ASP A 98 -7.35 -1.96 -11.00
CA ASP A 98 -7.93 -1.79 -9.68
C ASP A 98 -9.33 -1.21 -9.80
N VAL A 99 -10.28 -1.81 -9.10
CA VAL A 99 -11.63 -1.27 -8.94
C VAL A 99 -11.97 -1.25 -7.47
N SER A 100 -12.45 -0.14 -6.98
CA SER A 100 -12.82 -0.01 -5.57
C SER A 100 -14.05 0.88 -5.38
N GLY A 101 -14.75 0.67 -4.29
CA GLY A 101 -15.92 1.47 -3.94
C GLY A 101 -16.09 1.60 -2.44
N VAL A 102 -16.84 2.63 -2.04
CA VAL A 102 -17.10 2.97 -0.64
C VAL A 102 -18.59 3.23 -0.42
N SER A 103 -19.08 2.78 0.71
CA SER A 103 -20.41 3.07 1.21
C SER A 103 -20.39 3.40 2.69
N GLN A 104 -21.18 4.39 3.09
CA GLN A 104 -21.31 4.79 4.49
C GLN A 104 -22.52 4.12 5.14
N TRP A 105 -22.29 3.38 6.22
CA TRP A 105 -23.37 2.82 7.04
C TRP A 105 -23.69 3.79 8.20
N ASP A 106 -24.54 4.79 7.93
CA ASP A 106 -24.82 5.90 8.85
C ASP A 106 -25.33 5.45 10.23
N ARG A 107 -26.22 4.44 10.27
CA ARG A 107 -26.75 3.90 11.54
C ARG A 107 -25.67 3.41 12.49
N LYS A 108 -24.58 2.86 11.98
CA LYS A 108 -23.45 2.33 12.75
C LYS A 108 -22.26 3.26 12.77
N LYS A 109 -22.26 4.34 11.99
CA LYS A 109 -21.13 5.26 11.79
C LYS A 109 -19.88 4.53 11.30
N ILE A 110 -20.07 3.51 10.47
CA ILE A 110 -19.02 2.69 9.86
C ILE A 110 -18.94 3.04 8.38
N THR A 111 -17.74 3.32 7.89
CA THR A 111 -17.47 3.44 6.46
C THR A 111 -16.98 2.08 5.96
N LEU A 112 -17.67 1.52 4.98
CA LEU A 112 -17.36 0.23 4.36
C LEU A 112 -16.69 0.48 3.01
N GLY A 113 -15.62 -0.25 2.74
CA GLY A 113 -14.93 -0.24 1.46
C GLY A 113 -14.87 -1.65 0.88
N TRP A 114 -14.82 -1.73 -0.43
CA TRP A 114 -14.53 -2.96 -1.15
C TRP A 114 -13.59 -2.67 -2.31
N GLY A 115 -12.81 -3.64 -2.73
CA GLY A 115 -11.90 -3.49 -3.85
C GLY A 115 -11.51 -4.81 -4.49
N ILE A 116 -11.15 -4.74 -5.75
CA ILE A 116 -10.55 -5.83 -6.52
C ILE A 116 -9.25 -5.28 -7.10
N HIS A 117 -8.18 -5.96 -6.79
CA HIS A 117 -6.85 -5.73 -7.35
C HIS A 117 -6.52 -6.89 -8.25
N PHE A 118 -6.27 -6.65 -9.54
CA PHE A 118 -6.05 -7.66 -10.55
C PHE A 118 -4.78 -7.38 -11.33
N MET A 119 -3.94 -8.41 -11.46
CA MET A 119 -2.70 -8.38 -12.22
C MET A 119 -2.78 -9.39 -13.35
N ASP A 120 -2.68 -8.92 -14.58
CA ASP A 120 -2.60 -9.72 -15.79
C ASP A 120 -1.16 -9.72 -16.28
N TYR A 121 -0.55 -10.89 -16.37
CA TYR A 121 0.82 -11.04 -16.85
C TYR A 121 0.90 -11.29 -18.36
N GLY A 122 -0.21 -11.23 -19.07
CA GLY A 122 -0.31 -11.45 -20.49
C GLY A 122 -0.09 -12.92 -20.89
N ASN A 123 0.25 -13.11 -22.15
CA ASN A 123 0.51 -14.44 -22.74
C ASN A 123 1.98 -14.80 -22.60
N ILE A 124 2.26 -15.91 -21.94
CA ILE A 124 3.62 -16.45 -21.81
C ILE A 124 3.71 -17.79 -22.54
N PRO A 125 4.56 -17.91 -23.58
CA PRO A 125 4.76 -19.19 -24.24
C PRO A 125 5.40 -20.21 -23.30
N MET A 126 4.83 -21.40 -23.25
CA MET A 126 5.44 -22.55 -22.54
C MET A 126 6.36 -23.28 -23.48
N THR A 127 7.57 -23.58 -23.03
CA THR A 127 8.56 -24.33 -23.80
C THR A 127 9.03 -25.54 -23.02
N ASP A 128 9.42 -26.60 -23.75
CA ASP A 128 10.16 -27.73 -23.17
C ASP A 128 11.65 -27.40 -23.00
N LEU A 129 12.41 -28.34 -22.42
CA LEU A 129 13.86 -28.19 -22.22
C LEU A 129 14.65 -28.06 -23.53
N ALA A 130 14.08 -28.44 -24.66
CA ALA A 130 14.70 -28.33 -26.01
C ALA A 130 14.30 -27.00 -26.70
N GLY A 131 13.42 -26.19 -26.09
CA GLY A 131 12.93 -24.92 -26.63
C GLY A 131 11.71 -25.04 -27.54
N ASN A 132 11.09 -26.23 -27.65
CA ASN A 132 9.87 -26.40 -28.45
C ASN A 132 8.68 -25.79 -27.71
N GLU A 133 7.83 -25.06 -28.41
CA GLU A 133 6.62 -24.49 -27.85
C GLU A 133 5.58 -25.58 -27.53
N LEU A 134 5.13 -25.62 -26.26
CA LEU A 134 4.11 -26.54 -25.74
C LEU A 134 2.74 -25.93 -25.68
N GLY A 135 2.63 -24.62 -25.94
CA GLY A 135 1.39 -23.83 -25.80
C GLY A 135 1.64 -22.50 -25.15
N THR A 136 0.54 -21.89 -24.66
CA THR A 136 0.57 -20.56 -24.02
C THR A 136 -0.14 -20.62 -22.68
N MET A 137 0.41 -20.00 -21.65
CA MET A 137 -0.25 -19.80 -20.38
C MET A 137 -0.61 -18.32 -20.18
N HIS A 138 -1.65 -18.06 -19.38
CA HIS A 138 -2.14 -16.76 -18.96
C HIS A 138 -2.04 -16.62 -17.45
N PRO A 139 -0.88 -16.25 -16.91
CA PRO A 139 -0.75 -16.06 -15.46
C PRO A 139 -1.52 -14.84 -15.02
N ASN A 140 -2.11 -14.93 -13.84
CA ASN A 140 -2.79 -13.80 -13.22
C ASN A 140 -2.80 -13.91 -11.69
N ASP A 141 -2.85 -12.76 -11.05
CA ASP A 141 -3.08 -12.63 -9.62
C ASP A 141 -4.30 -11.74 -9.39
N TYR A 142 -5.07 -12.05 -8.36
CA TYR A 142 -6.10 -11.13 -7.90
C TYR A 142 -6.30 -11.18 -6.39
N ALA A 143 -6.72 -10.05 -5.84
CA ALA A 143 -7.15 -9.93 -4.46
C ALA A 143 -8.51 -9.23 -4.41
N VAL A 144 -9.46 -9.86 -3.73
CA VAL A 144 -10.74 -9.24 -3.36
C VAL A 144 -10.63 -8.82 -1.91
N GLN A 145 -10.93 -7.54 -1.63
CA GLN A 145 -10.80 -6.99 -0.30
C GLN A 145 -12.07 -6.30 0.17
N PHE A 146 -12.33 -6.43 1.48
CA PHE A 146 -13.41 -5.76 2.19
C PHE A 146 -12.84 -5.02 3.39
N SER A 147 -13.14 -3.74 3.48
CA SER A 147 -12.60 -2.84 4.48
C SER A 147 -13.73 -2.23 5.31
N ALA A 148 -13.45 -1.99 6.57
CA ALA A 148 -14.35 -1.27 7.46
C ALA A 148 -13.55 -0.30 8.33
N ALA A 149 -14.07 0.92 8.51
CA ALA A 149 -13.45 1.91 9.37
C ALA A 149 -14.48 2.70 10.18
N SER A 150 -14.10 3.05 11.39
CA SER A 150 -14.92 3.85 12.30
C SER A 150 -14.05 4.73 13.21
N ASN A 151 -14.61 5.82 13.69
CA ASN A 151 -13.98 6.58 14.76
C ASN A 151 -14.06 5.77 16.07
N TYR A 152 -12.91 5.54 16.69
CA TYR A 152 -12.80 4.81 17.95
C TYR A 152 -13.03 5.75 19.14
N ILE A 153 -12.23 6.80 19.20
CA ILE A 153 -12.34 7.92 20.14
C ILE A 153 -12.08 9.22 19.39
N GLU A 154 -12.22 10.36 20.04
CA GLU A 154 -11.90 11.65 19.45
C GLU A 154 -10.48 11.64 18.86
N ASN A 155 -10.35 12.13 17.63
CA ASN A 155 -9.10 12.19 16.85
C ASN A 155 -8.50 10.83 16.41
N PHE A 156 -9.02 9.69 16.86
CA PHE A 156 -8.53 8.38 16.45
C PHE A 156 -9.57 7.64 15.60
N ARG A 157 -9.10 7.10 14.49
CA ARG A 157 -9.89 6.27 13.58
C ARG A 157 -9.19 4.93 13.35
N ILE A 158 -9.92 3.85 13.59
CA ILE A 158 -9.45 2.48 13.34
C ILE A 158 -10.07 1.94 12.06
N GLY A 159 -9.32 1.14 11.34
CA GLY A 159 -9.80 0.42 10.16
C GLY A 159 -9.22 -0.97 10.08
N SER A 160 -9.93 -1.86 9.41
CA SER A 160 -9.45 -3.20 9.09
C SER A 160 -9.85 -3.58 7.66
N THR A 161 -9.02 -4.40 7.00
CA THR A 161 -9.29 -4.96 5.67
C THR A 161 -9.09 -6.46 5.71
N PHE A 162 -10.08 -7.21 5.24
CA PHE A 162 -9.97 -8.63 4.95
C PHE A 162 -9.70 -8.83 3.46
N LYS A 163 -8.76 -9.71 3.10
CA LYS A 163 -8.36 -10.00 1.72
C LYS A 163 -8.46 -11.48 1.44
N LEU A 164 -9.09 -11.82 0.33
CA LEU A 164 -9.03 -13.13 -0.33
C LEU A 164 -8.12 -12.97 -1.56
N ILE A 165 -7.07 -13.76 -1.61
CA ILE A 165 -6.00 -13.64 -2.59
C ILE A 165 -5.92 -14.93 -3.39
N HIS A 166 -5.72 -14.82 -4.69
CA HIS A 166 -5.53 -15.99 -5.56
C HIS A 166 -4.47 -15.68 -6.62
N SER A 167 -3.59 -16.65 -6.83
CA SER A 167 -2.57 -16.65 -7.88
C SER A 167 -2.73 -17.86 -8.77
N ASN A 168 -2.64 -17.66 -10.08
CA ASN A 168 -2.68 -18.70 -11.09
C ASN A 168 -1.53 -18.54 -12.07
N TYR A 169 -0.62 -19.48 -12.04
CA TYR A 169 0.53 -19.58 -12.95
C TYR A 169 0.51 -20.91 -13.71
N GLY A 170 -0.63 -21.21 -14.31
CA GLY A 170 -0.85 -22.48 -15.03
C GLY A 170 -1.00 -23.67 -14.08
N MET A 171 0.03 -24.51 -13.98
CA MET A 171 0.01 -25.66 -13.06
C MET A 171 0.18 -25.27 -11.59
N TYR A 172 0.71 -24.08 -11.29
CA TYR A 172 0.91 -23.57 -9.94
C TYR A 172 -0.21 -22.62 -9.59
N GLN A 173 -1.06 -23.04 -8.65
CA GLN A 173 -2.16 -22.22 -8.14
C GLN A 173 -2.05 -22.13 -6.62
N SER A 174 -2.40 -20.97 -6.09
CA SER A 174 -2.46 -20.81 -4.65
C SER A 174 -3.56 -19.82 -4.26
N THR A 175 -4.14 -20.02 -3.09
CA THR A 175 -5.13 -19.13 -2.48
C THR A 175 -4.68 -18.77 -1.07
N GLY A 176 -4.83 -17.52 -0.69
CA GLY A 176 -4.47 -17.00 0.62
C GLY A 176 -5.54 -16.11 1.22
N LEU A 177 -5.46 -15.97 2.54
CA LEU A 177 -6.24 -14.99 3.29
C LEU A 177 -5.29 -14.06 4.02
N ALA A 178 -5.64 -12.78 4.07
CA ALA A 178 -4.90 -11.80 4.82
C ALA A 178 -5.82 -10.80 5.52
N LEU A 179 -5.32 -10.22 6.60
CA LEU A 179 -5.95 -9.17 7.38
C LEU A 179 -5.00 -7.98 7.49
N ASP A 180 -5.51 -6.78 7.29
CA ASP A 180 -4.81 -5.53 7.61
C ASP A 180 -5.51 -4.85 8.78
N ILE A 181 -4.74 -4.21 9.65
CA ILE A 181 -5.24 -3.41 10.78
C ILE A 181 -4.53 -2.08 10.76
N ALA A 182 -5.29 -1.00 10.83
CA ALA A 182 -4.75 0.34 10.79
C ALA A 182 -5.35 1.25 11.85
N LEU A 183 -4.54 2.16 12.36
CA LEU A 183 -4.93 3.22 13.26
C LEU A 183 -4.42 4.55 12.72
N LYS A 184 -5.30 5.55 12.70
CA LYS A 184 -5.00 6.93 12.33
C LYS A 184 -5.28 7.86 13.49
N TYR A 185 -4.37 8.79 13.73
CA TYR A 185 -4.54 9.94 14.61
C TYR A 185 -4.53 11.23 13.78
N LEU A 186 -5.55 12.05 13.95
CA LEU A 186 -5.63 13.39 13.37
C LEU A 186 -5.48 14.42 14.49
N ALA A 187 -4.48 15.28 14.40
CA ALA A 187 -4.26 16.32 15.41
C ALA A 187 -5.47 17.28 15.50
N PRO A 188 -5.77 17.84 16.68
CA PRO A 188 -6.91 18.77 16.87
C PRO A 188 -6.86 19.99 15.94
N THR A 189 -5.69 20.40 15.50
CA THR A 189 -5.50 21.49 14.52
C THR A 189 -5.91 21.10 13.10
N ASN A 190 -6.18 19.83 12.82
CA ASN A 190 -6.39 19.28 11.48
C ASN A 190 -5.25 19.56 10.48
N LEU A 191 -4.05 19.85 10.99
CA LEU A 191 -2.88 20.16 10.16
C LEU A 191 -1.83 19.05 10.19
N SER A 192 -1.97 18.04 11.06
CA SER A 192 -1.04 16.93 11.16
C SER A 192 -1.79 15.62 11.37
N GLN A 193 -1.34 14.57 10.71
CA GLN A 193 -1.91 13.22 10.79
C GLN A 193 -0.79 12.20 10.91
N ALA A 194 -0.98 11.23 11.79
CA ALA A 194 -0.10 10.07 11.90
C ALA A 194 -0.92 8.80 11.70
N SER A 195 -0.31 7.76 11.13
CA SER A 195 -0.95 6.47 10.93
C SER A 195 0.03 5.34 11.18
N ILE A 196 -0.49 4.23 11.68
CA ILE A 196 0.19 2.94 11.73
C ILE A 196 -0.68 1.92 10.98
N LEU A 197 -0.03 1.08 10.19
CA LEU A 197 -0.66 0.00 9.45
C LEU A 197 0.16 -1.27 9.64
N VAL A 198 -0.51 -2.34 10.06
CA VAL A 198 0.02 -3.70 10.01
C VAL A 198 -0.75 -4.41 8.92
N ARG A 199 -0.06 -4.85 7.86
CA ARG A 199 -0.69 -5.42 6.67
C ARG A 199 -0.28 -6.86 6.41
N ASN A 200 -1.16 -7.57 5.69
CA ASN A 200 -0.97 -8.92 5.20
C ASN A 200 -0.69 -9.94 6.32
N ILE A 201 -1.35 -9.77 7.48
CA ILE A 201 -1.36 -10.78 8.54
C ILE A 201 -2.18 -11.97 8.01
N GLY A 202 -1.53 -13.05 7.60
CA GLY A 202 -2.26 -14.11 6.95
C GLY A 202 -1.43 -15.30 6.52
N THR A 203 -2.03 -16.13 5.68
CA THR A 203 -1.39 -17.38 5.25
C THR A 203 -1.99 -17.88 3.95
N GLN A 204 -1.23 -18.71 3.21
CA GLN A 204 -1.78 -19.53 2.12
C GLN A 204 -2.69 -20.61 2.72
N ILE A 205 -3.89 -20.77 2.15
CA ILE A 205 -4.87 -21.82 2.50
C ILE A 205 -4.61 -23.05 1.63
N THR A 206 -4.46 -22.82 0.30
CA THR A 206 -4.19 -23.86 -0.68
C THR A 206 -2.97 -23.46 -1.51
N THR A 207 -2.16 -24.47 -1.83
CA THR A 207 -1.01 -24.33 -2.74
C THR A 207 -0.68 -25.67 -3.36
N ASN A 208 -0.28 -25.69 -4.61
CA ASN A 208 0.24 -26.88 -5.31
C ASN A 208 1.75 -27.09 -5.09
N GLY A 209 2.39 -26.26 -4.28
CA GLY A 209 3.80 -26.31 -3.93
C GLY A 209 4.05 -26.23 -2.43
N SER A 210 5.26 -25.86 -2.05
CA SER A 210 5.60 -25.57 -0.66
C SER A 210 4.88 -24.28 -0.21
N LYS A 211 4.41 -24.27 1.03
CA LYS A 211 3.79 -23.09 1.64
C LYS A 211 4.83 -21.98 1.81
N GLN A 212 4.47 -20.78 1.37
CA GLN A 212 5.31 -19.59 1.48
C GLN A 212 4.62 -18.53 2.34
N GLU A 213 5.40 -17.60 2.86
CA GLU A 213 4.88 -16.49 3.68
C GLU A 213 4.27 -15.40 2.80
N LEU A 214 3.28 -14.67 3.33
CA LEU A 214 2.74 -13.47 2.72
C LEU A 214 3.70 -12.29 2.95
N PRO A 215 3.61 -11.20 2.14
CA PRO A 215 4.41 -10.00 2.35
C PRO A 215 3.89 -9.19 3.56
N PHE A 216 4.09 -9.75 4.76
CA PHE A 216 3.76 -9.11 6.02
C PHE A 216 4.60 -7.86 6.22
N ASP A 217 3.97 -6.76 6.65
CA ASP A 217 4.68 -5.53 6.92
C ASP A 217 4.05 -4.67 8.01
N ILE A 218 4.89 -3.85 8.65
CA ILE A 218 4.52 -2.80 9.59
C ILE A 218 4.96 -1.47 8.97
N ILE A 219 4.02 -0.53 8.86
CA ILE A 219 4.23 0.74 8.19
C ILE A 219 3.81 1.88 9.12
N LEU A 220 4.64 2.90 9.18
CA LEU A 220 4.36 4.15 9.90
C LEU A 220 4.29 5.30 8.91
N GLY A 221 3.34 6.20 9.09
CA GLY A 221 3.18 7.38 8.26
C GLY A 221 2.92 8.63 9.08
N TRP A 222 3.47 9.73 8.64
CA TRP A 222 3.19 11.04 9.19
C TRP A 222 3.05 12.06 8.07
N SER A 223 2.04 12.92 8.17
CA SER A 223 1.80 14.02 7.22
C SER A 223 1.49 15.31 7.93
N LYS A 224 1.90 16.41 7.31
CA LYS A 224 1.64 17.76 7.80
C LYS A 224 1.26 18.70 6.66
N LYS A 225 0.11 19.35 6.80
CA LYS A 225 -0.30 20.50 6.00
C LYS A 225 0.28 21.78 6.57
N LEU A 226 0.75 22.66 5.71
CA LEU A 226 1.16 24.00 6.11
C LEU A 226 -0.07 24.89 6.22
N ALA A 227 -0.18 25.64 7.33
CA ALA A 227 -1.32 26.53 7.55
C ALA A 227 -1.33 27.73 6.59
N ALA A 228 -0.15 28.22 6.20
CA ALA A 228 0.02 29.42 5.38
C ALA A 228 0.31 29.11 3.89
N ALA A 229 0.37 27.84 3.50
CA ALA A 229 0.66 27.46 2.12
C ALA A 229 -0.18 26.24 1.70
N PRO A 230 -0.59 26.15 0.44
CA PRO A 230 -1.37 25.02 -0.08
C PRO A 230 -0.46 23.80 -0.32
N LEU A 231 0.26 23.38 0.71
CA LEU A 231 1.31 22.37 0.64
C LEU A 231 1.17 21.38 1.81
N GLN A 232 1.31 20.11 1.50
CA GLN A 232 1.39 19.01 2.47
C GLN A 232 2.70 18.26 2.25
N PHE A 233 3.37 17.89 3.33
CA PHE A 233 4.50 16.96 3.33
C PHE A 233 4.09 15.67 4.02
N SER A 234 4.67 14.56 3.58
CA SER A 234 4.51 13.27 4.23
C SER A 234 5.80 12.48 4.25
N ILE A 235 5.95 11.67 5.29
CA ILE A 235 7.02 10.70 5.46
C ILE A 235 6.35 9.38 5.78
N THR A 236 6.70 8.34 5.04
CA THR A 236 6.25 6.96 5.27
C THR A 236 7.49 6.12 5.53
N ALA A 237 7.47 5.33 6.59
CA ALA A 237 8.46 4.31 6.87
C ALA A 237 7.81 2.96 6.66
N ASP A 238 8.30 2.19 5.70
CA ASP A 238 7.78 0.88 5.31
C ASP A 238 8.80 -0.24 5.56
N ARG A 239 8.35 -1.50 5.46
CA ARG A 239 9.16 -2.70 5.64
C ARG A 239 9.84 -2.78 7.00
N LEU A 240 9.20 -2.24 8.03
CA LEU A 240 9.74 -2.23 9.39
C LEU A 240 9.76 -3.63 10.03
N SER A 241 9.08 -4.61 9.44
CA SER A 241 9.16 -6.02 9.82
C SER A 241 10.50 -6.68 9.46
N VAL A 242 11.23 -6.12 8.47
CA VAL A 242 12.52 -6.63 7.99
C VAL A 242 13.54 -5.50 8.04
N TRP A 243 14.06 -5.20 9.24
CA TRP A 243 14.97 -4.07 9.46
C TRP A 243 16.34 -4.27 8.82
N ASN A 244 16.89 -5.49 8.89
CA ASN A 244 18.19 -5.81 8.33
C ASN A 244 18.03 -6.67 7.06
N ASN A 245 18.89 -6.47 6.08
CA ASN A 245 18.96 -7.27 4.85
C ASN A 245 17.83 -7.05 3.84
N LEU A 246 17.28 -5.84 3.75
CA LEU A 246 16.44 -5.47 2.61
C LEU A 246 17.25 -5.68 1.31
N TYR A 247 16.93 -6.76 0.58
CA TYR A 247 17.53 -7.11 -0.72
C TYR A 247 19.07 -7.23 -0.75
N TYR A 248 19.73 -7.41 0.39
CA TYR A 248 21.17 -7.65 0.44
C TYR A 248 21.45 -9.16 0.44
N ASP A 249 21.94 -9.68 -0.68
CA ASP A 249 22.53 -11.02 -0.75
C ASP A 249 24.03 -10.89 -0.49
N ALA A 250 24.47 -11.39 0.68
CA ALA A 250 25.88 -11.33 1.07
C ALA A 250 26.82 -12.06 0.08
N ASN A 251 26.36 -13.15 -0.54
CA ASN A 251 27.16 -13.92 -1.47
C ASN A 251 27.29 -13.18 -2.81
N PHE A 252 26.20 -12.58 -3.30
CA PHE A 252 26.21 -11.78 -4.51
C PHE A 252 27.04 -10.50 -4.33
N ALA A 253 26.89 -9.81 -3.20
CA ALA A 253 27.64 -8.61 -2.90
C ALA A 253 29.14 -8.87 -2.77
N LEU A 254 29.55 -9.96 -2.12
CA LEU A 254 30.96 -10.37 -2.04
C LEU A 254 31.55 -10.67 -3.44
N ALA A 255 30.77 -11.30 -4.31
CA ALA A 255 31.18 -11.56 -5.69
C ALA A 255 31.35 -10.28 -6.53
N GLN A 256 30.62 -9.21 -6.19
CA GLN A 256 30.69 -7.89 -6.84
C GLN A 256 31.65 -6.92 -6.14
N GLY A 257 32.27 -7.31 -5.02
CA GLY A 257 33.10 -6.43 -4.22
C GLY A 257 32.32 -5.32 -3.47
N GLU A 258 31.01 -5.52 -3.28
CA GLU A 258 30.16 -4.61 -2.54
C GLU A 258 30.16 -4.92 -1.04
N SER A 259 30.13 -3.86 -0.22
CA SER A 259 29.99 -3.98 1.23
C SER A 259 28.52 -3.89 1.66
N ALA A 260 28.18 -4.51 2.78
CA ALA A 260 26.86 -4.38 3.38
C ALA A 260 26.48 -2.90 3.57
N PRO A 261 25.20 -2.53 3.33
CA PRO A 261 24.73 -1.16 3.54
C PRO A 261 24.96 -0.75 5.01
N GLY A 262 25.47 0.46 5.20
CA GLY A 262 25.68 1.03 6.53
C GLY A 262 24.34 1.34 7.24
N HIS A 263 24.39 1.53 8.57
CA HIS A 263 23.18 1.79 9.38
C HIS A 263 22.33 2.97 8.89
N LEU A 264 22.94 4.06 8.43
CA LEU A 264 22.23 5.21 7.89
C LEU A 264 21.56 4.88 6.55
N GLN A 265 22.21 4.14 5.69
CA GLN A 265 21.63 3.71 4.42
C GLN A 265 20.44 2.78 4.64
N ASN A 266 20.55 1.82 5.58
CA ASN A 266 19.42 0.98 5.96
C ASN A 266 18.23 1.81 6.46
N LEU A 267 18.45 2.81 7.31
CA LEU A 267 17.39 3.70 7.77
C LEU A 267 16.71 4.41 6.59
N PHE A 268 17.50 4.98 5.66
CA PHE A 268 16.92 5.67 4.50
C PHE A 268 16.18 4.71 3.57
N ASN A 269 16.61 3.48 3.41
CA ASN A 269 15.93 2.49 2.57
C ASN A 269 14.50 2.17 3.03
N HIS A 270 14.16 2.44 4.28
CA HIS A 270 12.80 2.34 4.80
C HIS A 270 11.95 3.59 4.57
N LEU A 271 12.50 4.68 4.02
CA LEU A 271 11.80 5.95 3.96
C LEU A 271 11.30 6.27 2.55
N ILE A 272 10.08 6.77 2.54
CA ILE A 272 9.45 7.43 1.39
C ILE A 272 9.07 8.83 1.85
N ILE A 273 9.51 9.85 1.14
CA ILE A 273 9.10 11.23 1.37
C ILE A 273 8.24 11.70 0.21
N ALA A 274 7.19 12.45 0.51
CA ALA A 274 6.32 12.99 -0.53
C ALA A 274 5.81 14.39 -0.18
N SER A 275 5.41 15.12 -1.22
CA SER A 275 4.76 16.43 -1.10
C SER A 275 3.56 16.51 -2.04
N GLU A 276 2.52 17.18 -1.57
CA GLU A 276 1.29 17.43 -2.30
C GLU A 276 1.06 18.94 -2.34
N VAL A 277 0.97 19.52 -3.54
CA VAL A 277 0.73 20.95 -3.78
C VAL A 277 -0.68 21.13 -4.30
N TYR A 278 -1.50 21.92 -3.62
CA TYR A 278 -2.90 22.15 -3.98
C TYR A 278 -3.04 23.49 -4.70
N ILE A 279 -3.46 23.46 -5.95
CA ILE A 279 -3.69 24.67 -6.76
C ILE A 279 -5.20 24.92 -6.82
N GLY A 280 -5.66 25.81 -5.94
CA GLY A 280 -7.08 26.00 -5.68
C GLY A 280 -7.74 24.77 -5.07
N LYS A 281 -8.98 24.44 -5.52
CA LYS A 281 -9.74 23.25 -5.09
C LYS A 281 -9.76 22.15 -6.14
N GLN A 282 -9.22 22.42 -7.32
CA GLN A 282 -9.41 21.60 -8.51
C GLN A 282 -8.18 20.81 -8.91
N VAL A 283 -7.00 21.31 -8.62
CA VAL A 283 -5.74 20.70 -9.07
C VAL A 283 -4.88 20.35 -7.88
N ASP A 284 -4.36 19.16 -7.84
CA ASP A 284 -3.27 18.74 -6.97
C ASP A 284 -2.09 18.23 -7.82
N VAL A 285 -0.88 18.58 -7.38
CA VAL A 285 0.36 18.12 -7.98
C VAL A 285 1.14 17.39 -6.88
N ASP A 286 1.51 16.16 -7.18
CA ASP A 286 2.10 15.24 -6.23
C ASP A 286 3.54 14.92 -6.62
N PHE A 287 4.44 14.86 -5.64
CA PHE A 287 5.83 14.43 -5.81
C PHE A 287 6.19 13.43 -4.74
N GLY A 288 6.93 12.40 -5.11
CA GLY A 288 7.39 11.38 -4.20
C GLY A 288 8.84 11.00 -4.47
N TYR A 289 9.53 10.59 -3.43
CA TYR A 289 10.87 10.03 -3.51
C TYR A 289 10.96 8.80 -2.61
N ASN A 290 11.30 7.66 -3.21
CA ASN A 290 11.47 6.38 -2.54
C ASN A 290 12.96 6.04 -2.52
N PHE A 291 13.57 6.08 -1.34
CA PHE A 291 15.00 5.85 -1.16
C PHE A 291 15.41 4.43 -1.51
N MET A 292 14.59 3.43 -1.14
CA MET A 292 14.87 2.05 -1.47
C MET A 292 14.86 1.80 -2.98
N ARG A 293 13.84 2.33 -3.69
CA ARG A 293 13.81 2.26 -5.15
C ARG A 293 15.04 2.89 -5.79
N ARG A 294 15.54 3.98 -5.21
CA ARG A 294 16.79 4.62 -5.64
C ARG A 294 17.98 3.69 -5.47
N TYR A 295 18.04 3.01 -4.34
CA TYR A 295 19.14 2.11 -4.00
C TYR A 295 19.13 0.84 -4.88
N ASP A 296 17.99 0.15 -4.96
CA ASP A 296 17.86 -1.12 -5.68
C ASP A 296 18.07 -0.99 -7.19
N LEU A 297 17.73 0.16 -7.76
CA LEU A 297 17.87 0.43 -9.20
C LEU A 297 19.19 1.10 -9.57
N ASN A 298 20.10 1.29 -8.64
CA ASN A 298 21.41 1.89 -8.90
C ASN A 298 22.41 0.81 -9.33
N VAL A 299 22.30 0.37 -10.58
CA VAL A 299 23.26 -0.58 -11.17
C VAL A 299 24.56 0.17 -11.49
N GLN A 300 25.70 -0.40 -11.11
CA GLN A 300 27.02 0.15 -11.42
C GLN A 300 27.13 0.46 -12.92
N ASN A 301 27.55 1.70 -13.25
CA ASN A 301 27.73 2.25 -14.60
C ASN A 301 26.46 2.70 -15.38
N GLN A 302 25.24 2.61 -14.82
CA GLN A 302 24.03 3.17 -15.44
C GLN A 302 23.23 4.02 -14.44
N VAL A 303 23.81 5.14 -14.03
CA VAL A 303 23.15 6.05 -13.08
C VAL A 303 22.09 6.89 -13.80
N ASN A 304 20.81 6.51 -13.71
CA ASN A 304 19.72 7.42 -14.04
C ASN A 304 19.40 8.30 -12.83
N GLY A 305 19.59 9.61 -12.94
CA GLY A 305 19.34 10.58 -11.88
C GLY A 305 17.89 10.62 -11.39
N MET A 306 16.94 10.11 -12.17
CA MET A 306 15.50 10.10 -11.87
C MET A 306 15.05 8.86 -11.08
N ASN A 307 15.91 7.84 -10.88
CA ASN A 307 15.55 6.66 -10.10
C ASN A 307 15.08 7.05 -8.69
N GLY A 308 13.98 6.45 -8.26
CA GLY A 308 13.37 6.74 -6.96
C GLY A 308 12.36 7.88 -6.97
N PHE A 309 12.42 8.80 -7.95
CA PHE A 309 11.44 9.87 -8.09
C PHE A 309 10.11 9.36 -8.63
N SER A 310 9.05 10.07 -8.27
CA SER A 310 7.71 9.93 -8.83
C SER A 310 7.00 11.29 -8.79
N ALA A 311 6.06 11.47 -9.71
CA ALA A 311 5.27 12.67 -9.82
C ALA A 311 3.85 12.35 -10.29
N GLY A 312 2.91 13.26 -10.05
CA GLY A 312 1.54 13.10 -10.51
C GLY A 312 0.77 14.40 -10.53
N ILE A 313 -0.39 14.34 -11.14
CA ILE A 313 -1.36 15.42 -11.19
C ILE A 313 -2.77 14.86 -11.00
N GLY A 314 -3.57 15.55 -10.22
CA GLY A 314 -4.99 15.27 -10.02
C GLY A 314 -5.84 16.46 -10.45
N LEU A 315 -6.97 16.16 -11.13
CA LEU A 315 -7.94 17.14 -11.58
C LEU A 315 -9.31 16.80 -11.03
N ARG A 316 -9.89 17.70 -10.21
CA ARG A 316 -11.24 17.57 -9.67
C ARG A 316 -12.21 18.47 -10.39
N HIS A 317 -13.23 17.87 -10.97
CA HIS A 317 -14.32 18.59 -11.59
C HIS A 317 -15.67 17.97 -11.22
N ALA A 318 -16.55 18.76 -10.62
CA ALA A 318 -17.83 18.28 -10.08
C ALA A 318 -17.65 17.05 -9.17
N ASN A 319 -18.19 15.91 -9.57
CA ASN A 319 -18.15 14.65 -8.84
C ASN A 319 -17.01 13.72 -9.31
N MET A 320 -16.19 14.19 -10.23
CA MET A 320 -15.11 13.42 -10.85
C MET A 320 -13.74 13.87 -10.33
N HIS A 321 -12.85 12.90 -10.09
CA HIS A 321 -11.44 13.14 -9.84
C HIS A 321 -10.62 12.25 -10.78
N ILE A 322 -9.90 12.86 -11.70
CA ILE A 322 -9.00 12.19 -12.65
C ILE A 322 -7.58 12.40 -12.16
N GLN A 323 -6.81 11.33 -12.08
CA GLN A 323 -5.44 11.36 -11.59
C GLN A 323 -4.52 10.62 -12.55
N TYR A 324 -3.35 11.18 -12.71
CA TYR A 324 -2.22 10.57 -13.39
C TYR A 324 -1.02 10.56 -12.47
N GLY A 325 -0.33 9.43 -12.40
CA GLY A 325 0.91 9.27 -11.65
C GLY A 325 1.97 8.59 -12.50
N THR A 326 3.21 8.98 -12.33
CA THR A 326 4.37 8.34 -12.96
C THR A 326 5.45 8.08 -11.93
N ALA A 327 6.16 6.98 -12.11
CA ALA A 327 7.32 6.61 -11.30
C ALA A 327 8.48 6.22 -12.22
N PHE A 328 9.68 6.71 -11.90
CA PHE A 328 10.86 6.53 -12.71
C PHE A 328 11.68 5.34 -12.21
N PHE A 329 11.99 4.42 -13.15
CA PHE A 329 12.79 3.22 -12.95
C PHE A 329 13.87 3.21 -14.03
N GLN A 330 15.12 3.11 -13.71
CA GLN A 330 16.27 3.09 -14.63
C GLN A 330 16.02 3.76 -16.01
N SER A 331 15.76 2.96 -17.06
CA SER A 331 15.49 3.43 -18.42
C SER A 331 14.00 3.62 -18.73
N ASN A 332 13.09 3.20 -17.84
CA ASN A 332 11.65 3.21 -18.07
C ASN A 332 10.91 4.06 -17.04
N SER A 333 9.75 4.58 -17.44
CA SER A 333 8.77 5.16 -16.54
C SER A 333 7.48 4.36 -16.58
N TYR A 334 6.86 4.16 -15.41
CA TYR A 334 5.54 3.54 -15.34
C TYR A 334 4.48 4.62 -15.17
N HIS A 335 3.40 4.44 -15.89
CA HIS A 335 2.28 5.38 -15.93
C HIS A 335 1.07 4.74 -15.27
N HIS A 336 0.41 5.47 -14.41
CA HIS A 336 -0.77 5.01 -13.69
C HIS A 336 -1.89 6.03 -13.85
N PHE A 337 -3.07 5.57 -14.23
CA PHE A 337 -4.25 6.38 -14.44
C PHE A 337 -5.34 5.94 -13.46
N SER A 338 -6.01 6.90 -12.83
CA SER A 338 -7.14 6.63 -11.95
C SER A 338 -8.27 7.61 -12.20
N ILE A 339 -9.50 7.11 -12.15
CA ILE A 339 -10.70 7.92 -12.24
C ILE A 339 -11.59 7.54 -11.06
N THR A 340 -11.92 8.53 -10.22
CA THR A 340 -12.88 8.39 -9.13
C THR A 340 -14.14 9.18 -9.46
N TYR A 341 -15.29 8.56 -9.28
CA TYR A 341 -16.59 9.20 -9.44
C TYR A 341 -17.42 9.05 -8.18
N GLN A 342 -18.01 10.16 -7.70
CA GLN A 342 -18.93 10.15 -6.56
C GLN A 342 -20.36 10.30 -7.06
N PHE A 343 -21.19 9.28 -6.83
CA PHE A 343 -22.61 9.32 -7.17
C PHE A 343 -23.34 10.22 -6.17
N LYS A 344 -24.25 11.05 -6.70
CA LYS A 344 -25.16 11.83 -5.86
C LYS A 344 -26.19 10.88 -5.24
N LYS A 345 -26.52 11.14 -3.97
CA LYS A 345 -27.68 10.52 -3.32
C LYS A 345 -28.96 11.07 -3.90
#